data_adc7ab6e76f7222a460d6ea75b7a16de
#
_entry.id   adc7ab6e76f7222a460d6ea75b7a16de
#
_cell.length_a   1.000
_cell.length_b   1.000
_cell.length_c   1.000
_cell.angle_alpha   90.00
_cell.angle_beta   90.00
_cell.angle_gamma   90.00
#
_symmetry.space_group_name_H-M   'P 1'
#
loop_
_entity.id
_entity.type
_entity.pdbx_description
1 polymer ?
#
loop_
_entity_poly.entity_id
_entity_poly.type
_entity_poly.pdbx_seq_one_letter_code
_entity_poly.pdbx_strand_id
1 'polypeptide(L)'
;DHFLAKTIDYLNSLDRTTSALLYCADHGEDLFDDTRGRFLHASPTTTAYQLYVASLAWFSPKYRRTFPQKVAAAKANAHGASTTHMMFHTIADIASIESDYLDRSVSLVSSEFDHSAPRYYLNDHNEAVPFRKTGLCEYDEAVFRKFRIEL
;
A
#
# COMPACT_ATOMS: atom_id res chain seq x y z
N ASP A 1 8.70 -7.84 11.49
CA ASP A 1 9.11 -9.08 10.79
C ASP A 1 8.65 -10.33 11.49
N HIS A 2 8.97 -10.53 12.79
CA HIS A 2 8.65 -11.76 13.53
C HIS A 2 7.15 -12.11 13.52
N PHE A 3 6.27 -11.11 13.72
CA PHE A 3 4.82 -11.32 13.68
C PHE A 3 4.36 -11.79 12.29
N LEU A 4 4.79 -11.09 11.23
CA LEU A 4 4.42 -11.44 9.86
C LEU A 4 4.95 -12.81 9.47
N ALA A 5 6.19 -13.15 9.85
CA ALA A 5 6.77 -14.47 9.60
C ALA A 5 5.94 -15.57 10.24
N LYS A 6 5.59 -15.45 11.52
CA LYS A 6 4.72 -16.42 12.22
C LYS A 6 3.33 -16.54 11.61
N THR A 7 2.75 -15.42 11.17
CA THR A 7 1.45 -15.44 10.51
C THR A 7 1.53 -16.19 9.19
N ILE A 8 2.59 -15.96 8.39
CA ILE A 8 2.83 -16.67 7.13
C ILE A 8 3.06 -18.17 7.38
N ASP A 9 3.85 -18.53 8.41
CA ASP A 9 4.10 -19.94 8.77
C ASP A 9 2.79 -20.63 9.17
N TYR A 10 1.95 -19.97 9.96
CA TYR A 10 0.63 -20.49 10.30
C TYR A 10 -0.25 -20.68 9.06
N LEU A 11 -0.34 -19.66 8.19
CA LEU A 11 -1.12 -19.75 6.96
C LEU A 11 -0.60 -20.83 6.01
N ASN A 12 0.71 -21.06 5.98
CA ASN A 12 1.32 -22.17 5.23
C ASN A 12 0.94 -23.56 5.77
N SER A 13 0.69 -23.66 7.07
CA SER A 13 0.27 -24.94 7.69
C SER A 13 -1.18 -25.33 7.37
N LEU A 14 -1.96 -24.44 6.79
CA LEU A 14 -3.36 -24.65 6.45
C LEU A 14 -3.51 -25.31 5.06
N ASP A 15 -3.19 -26.60 4.95
CA ASP A 15 -3.11 -27.35 3.69
C ASP A 15 -4.39 -27.31 2.84
N ARG A 16 -5.57 -27.20 3.48
CA ARG A 16 -6.87 -27.23 2.80
C ARG A 16 -7.35 -25.87 2.35
N THR A 17 -6.73 -24.78 2.78
CA THR A 17 -7.18 -23.41 2.51
C THR A 17 -6.42 -22.78 1.35
N THR A 18 -7.06 -21.84 0.71
CA THR A 18 -6.45 -20.92 -0.26
C THR A 18 -6.26 -19.59 0.47
N SER A 19 -5.02 -19.30 0.90
CA SER A 19 -4.73 -18.20 1.81
C SER A 19 -3.98 -17.08 1.13
N ALA A 20 -4.31 -15.84 1.50
CA ALA A 20 -3.54 -14.65 1.20
C ALA A 20 -3.41 -13.79 2.45
N LEU A 21 -2.32 -13.04 2.54
CA LEU A 21 -2.08 -12.04 3.58
C LEU A 21 -1.82 -10.71 2.91
N LEU A 22 -2.51 -9.67 3.35
CA LEU A 22 -2.24 -8.31 2.99
C LEU A 22 -1.94 -7.54 4.27
N TYR A 23 -0.77 -6.91 4.32
CA TYR A 23 -0.35 -6.03 5.41
C TYR A 23 -0.12 -4.63 4.85
N CYS A 24 -0.56 -3.63 5.60
CA CYS A 24 -0.27 -2.23 5.33
C CYS A 24 -0.18 -1.50 6.67
N ALA A 25 0.83 -0.66 6.83
CA ALA A 25 0.85 0.28 7.94
C ALA A 25 -0.20 1.38 7.68
N ASP A 26 -0.78 1.91 8.74
CA ASP A 26 -1.78 2.99 8.70
C ASP A 26 -1.13 4.33 8.32
N HIS A 27 0.03 4.63 8.89
CA HIS A 27 0.87 5.80 8.59
C HIS A 27 2.34 5.49 8.86
N GLY A 28 3.22 6.38 8.45
CA GLY A 28 4.61 6.41 8.85
C GLY A 28 4.83 7.37 10.03
N GLU A 29 6.09 7.54 10.43
CA GLU A 29 6.49 8.38 11.56
C GLU A 29 7.70 9.22 11.21
N ASP A 30 7.73 10.45 11.73
CA ASP A 30 8.93 11.28 11.78
C ASP A 30 9.72 10.92 13.04
N LEU A 31 10.99 10.58 12.90
CA LEU A 31 11.89 10.17 13.99
C LEU A 31 13.15 11.02 14.04
N PHE A 32 13.03 12.33 13.85
CA PHE A 32 14.16 13.25 13.70
C PHE A 32 15.05 12.93 12.49
N ASP A 33 14.46 12.48 11.38
CA ASP A 33 15.15 11.96 10.21
C ASP A 33 15.92 13.04 9.42
N ASP A 34 15.55 14.30 9.58
CA ASP A 34 16.20 15.43 8.91
C ASP A 34 16.28 16.68 9.80
N THR A 35 16.80 17.76 9.24
CA THR A 35 17.03 19.02 9.97
C THR A 35 15.77 19.74 10.42
N ARG A 36 14.57 19.31 9.97
CA ARG A 36 13.28 19.84 10.43
C ARG A 36 12.99 19.46 11.89
N GLY A 37 13.68 18.43 12.42
CA GLY A 37 13.56 18.01 13.81
C GLY A 37 12.16 17.55 14.21
N ARG A 38 11.42 16.93 13.27
CA ARG A 38 10.06 16.46 13.50
C ARG A 38 10.05 15.13 14.22
N PHE A 39 8.98 14.93 15.01
CA PHE A 39 8.80 13.73 15.81
C PHE A 39 7.34 13.28 15.79
N LEU A 40 7.11 11.97 15.59
CA LEU A 40 5.80 11.32 15.49
C LEU A 40 5.03 11.73 14.22
N HIS A 41 3.72 11.49 14.23
CA HIS A 41 2.78 11.84 13.17
C HIS A 41 1.83 12.94 13.62
N ALA A 42 0.81 13.27 12.81
CA ALA A 42 -0.16 14.33 13.07
C ALA A 42 0.47 15.73 13.21
N SER A 43 1.59 15.96 12.55
CA SER A 43 2.16 17.30 12.39
C SER A 43 1.32 18.11 11.41
N PRO A 44 1.12 19.43 11.61
CA PRO A 44 0.40 20.28 10.65
C PRO A 44 1.05 20.31 9.26
N THR A 45 2.30 19.89 9.15
CA THR A 45 2.97 19.74 7.87
C THR A 45 3.32 18.29 7.64
N THR A 46 2.67 17.67 6.65
CA THR A 46 2.92 16.29 6.27
C THR A 46 4.33 16.12 5.70
N THR A 47 4.97 15.01 6.01
CA THR A 47 6.30 14.65 5.49
C THR A 47 6.25 13.36 4.69
N ALA A 48 7.27 13.10 3.88
CA ALA A 48 7.43 11.83 3.19
C ALA A 48 7.49 10.64 4.15
N TYR A 49 8.06 10.85 5.35
CA TYR A 49 8.19 9.80 6.37
C TYR A 49 6.83 9.38 6.95
N GLN A 50 5.86 10.29 7.01
CA GLN A 50 4.48 9.98 7.42
C GLN A 50 3.67 9.33 6.29
N LEU A 51 3.91 9.74 5.03
CA LEU A 51 3.14 9.28 3.87
C LEU A 51 3.62 7.93 3.33
N TYR A 52 4.93 7.62 3.46
CA TYR A 52 5.49 6.39 2.94
C TYR A 52 5.29 5.25 3.92
N VAL A 53 4.34 4.37 3.61
CA VAL A 53 3.97 3.24 4.46
C VAL A 53 4.47 1.92 3.91
N ALA A 54 4.87 1.01 4.81
CA ALA A 54 5.23 -0.34 4.44
C ALA A 54 3.98 -1.15 4.11
N SER A 55 3.99 -1.83 2.96
CA SER A 55 2.94 -2.75 2.57
C SER A 55 3.52 -4.06 2.04
N LEU A 56 2.77 -5.16 2.23
CA LEU A 56 3.19 -6.48 1.78
C LEU A 56 1.96 -7.33 1.43
N ALA A 57 2.05 -8.01 0.29
CA ALA A 57 1.11 -9.06 -0.07
C ALA A 57 1.84 -10.41 -0.14
N TRP A 58 1.26 -11.41 0.51
CA TRP A 58 1.74 -12.79 0.43
C TRP A 58 0.60 -13.72 0.01
N PHE A 59 0.93 -14.72 -0.79
CA PHE A 59 -0.02 -15.69 -1.33
C PHE A 59 0.48 -17.11 -1.10
N SER A 60 -0.36 -17.98 -0.56
CA SER A 60 -0.02 -19.39 -0.35
C SER A 60 0.28 -20.09 -1.69
N PRO A 61 1.03 -21.22 -1.69
CA PRO A 61 1.26 -22.00 -2.90
C PRO A 61 -0.04 -22.42 -3.60
N LYS A 62 -1.08 -22.72 -2.82
CA LYS A 62 -2.41 -23.06 -3.37
C LYS A 62 -3.07 -21.84 -4.02
N TYR A 63 -3.02 -20.67 -3.39
CA TYR A 63 -3.55 -19.43 -3.96
C TYR A 63 -2.90 -19.12 -5.31
N ARG A 64 -1.56 -19.21 -5.38
CA ARG A 64 -0.79 -18.96 -6.60
C ARG A 64 -1.18 -19.86 -7.76
N ARG A 65 -1.52 -21.13 -7.47
CA ARG A 65 -2.02 -22.08 -8.49
C ARG A 65 -3.46 -21.82 -8.88
N THR A 66 -4.29 -21.39 -7.93
CA THR A 66 -5.73 -21.16 -8.17
C THR A 66 -5.98 -19.83 -8.89
N PHE A 67 -5.23 -18.79 -8.54
CA PHE A 67 -5.40 -17.43 -9.07
C PHE A 67 -4.09 -16.86 -9.65
N PRO A 68 -3.47 -17.51 -10.65
CA PRO A 68 -2.17 -17.10 -11.16
C PRO A 68 -2.20 -15.70 -11.76
N GLN A 69 -3.32 -15.26 -12.36
CA GLN A 69 -3.48 -13.93 -12.95
C GLN A 69 -3.43 -12.84 -11.88
N LYS A 70 -4.13 -13.05 -10.74
CA LYS A 70 -4.10 -12.08 -9.62
C LYS A 70 -2.70 -11.94 -9.03
N VAL A 71 -1.96 -13.04 -8.91
CA VAL A 71 -0.57 -13.00 -8.43
C VAL A 71 0.36 -12.33 -9.44
N ALA A 72 0.14 -12.54 -10.73
CA ALA A 72 0.90 -11.84 -11.78
C ALA A 72 0.62 -10.34 -11.76
N ALA A 73 -0.65 -9.94 -11.65
CA ALA A 73 -1.05 -8.53 -11.52
C ALA A 73 -0.45 -7.90 -10.26
N ALA A 74 -0.53 -8.56 -9.09
CA ALA A 74 0.10 -8.08 -7.86
C ALA A 74 1.59 -7.80 -8.01
N LYS A 75 2.32 -8.67 -8.73
CA LYS A 75 3.75 -8.47 -9.02
C LYS A 75 4.00 -7.30 -9.96
N ALA A 76 3.18 -7.16 -11.00
CA ALA A 76 3.29 -6.06 -11.96
C ALA A 76 3.02 -4.71 -11.28
N ASN A 77 2.03 -4.67 -10.38
CA ASN A 77 1.58 -3.46 -9.70
C ASN A 77 2.38 -3.13 -8.42
N ALA A 78 3.27 -4.01 -7.96
CA ALA A 78 3.97 -3.89 -6.66
C ALA A 78 4.82 -2.62 -6.50
N HIS A 79 5.26 -2.01 -7.60
CA HIS A 79 6.03 -0.78 -7.62
C HIS A 79 5.25 0.40 -8.22
N GLY A 80 3.96 0.19 -8.51
CA GLY A 80 3.07 1.23 -9.00
C GLY A 80 2.71 2.22 -7.90
N ALA A 81 2.28 3.39 -8.34
CA ALA A 81 1.77 4.42 -7.45
C ALA A 81 0.48 3.93 -6.77
N SER A 82 0.53 3.70 -5.47
CA SER A 82 -0.60 3.19 -4.70
C SER A 82 -0.83 4.01 -3.43
N THR A 83 -2.02 3.94 -2.87
CA THR A 83 -2.39 4.57 -1.60
C THR A 83 -3.26 3.62 -0.78
N THR A 84 -3.41 3.89 0.50
CA THR A 84 -4.14 2.99 1.43
C THR A 84 -5.62 2.81 1.09
N HIS A 85 -6.25 3.74 0.33
CA HIS A 85 -7.65 3.58 -0.09
C HIS A 85 -7.86 2.37 -1.03
N MET A 86 -6.81 1.90 -1.71
CA MET A 86 -6.85 0.71 -2.56
C MET A 86 -7.03 -0.60 -1.78
N MET A 87 -6.86 -0.55 -0.45
CA MET A 87 -6.93 -1.74 0.41
C MET A 87 -8.29 -2.45 0.32
N PHE A 88 -9.40 -1.71 0.36
CA PHE A 88 -10.74 -2.28 0.24
C PHE A 88 -10.91 -3.06 -1.07
N HIS A 89 -10.60 -2.44 -2.20
CA HIS A 89 -10.74 -3.04 -3.52
C HIS A 89 -9.80 -4.24 -3.70
N THR A 90 -8.57 -4.11 -3.21
CA THR A 90 -7.58 -5.20 -3.26
C THR A 90 -7.99 -6.40 -2.42
N ILE A 91 -8.52 -6.19 -1.20
CA ILE A 91 -9.00 -7.28 -0.33
C ILE A 91 -10.20 -7.99 -0.95
N ALA A 92 -11.19 -7.23 -1.42
CA ALA A 92 -12.37 -7.79 -2.06
C ALA A 92 -12.00 -8.62 -3.31
N ASP A 93 -11.11 -8.10 -4.13
CA ASP A 93 -10.63 -8.79 -5.33
C ASP A 93 -9.78 -10.03 -4.98
N ILE A 94 -8.87 -9.96 -4.00
CA ILE A 94 -8.13 -11.14 -3.49
C ILE A 94 -9.11 -12.25 -3.09
N ALA A 95 -10.17 -11.88 -2.38
CA ALA A 95 -11.19 -12.82 -1.91
C ALA A 95 -12.18 -13.25 -3.01
N SER A 96 -12.08 -12.70 -4.23
CA SER A 96 -13.02 -12.91 -5.33
C SER A 96 -14.48 -12.54 -4.94
N ILE A 97 -14.63 -11.49 -4.15
CA ILE A 97 -15.93 -10.92 -3.79
C ILE A 97 -16.36 -9.98 -4.91
N GLU A 98 -17.51 -10.26 -5.51
CA GLU A 98 -18.15 -9.38 -6.48
C GLU A 98 -19.11 -8.42 -5.76
N SER A 99 -19.00 -7.14 -6.10
CA SER A 99 -19.81 -6.07 -5.49
C SER A 99 -19.89 -4.89 -6.43
N ASP A 100 -20.99 -4.16 -6.41
CA ASP A 100 -21.16 -2.89 -7.13
C ASP A 100 -20.18 -1.80 -6.63
N TYR A 101 -19.58 -2.01 -5.45
CA TYR A 101 -18.58 -1.12 -4.88
C TYR A 101 -17.13 -1.48 -5.25
N LEU A 102 -16.93 -2.65 -5.88
CA LEU A 102 -15.59 -3.06 -6.30
C LEU A 102 -15.17 -2.35 -7.59
N ASP A 103 -14.15 -1.53 -7.48
CA ASP A 103 -13.46 -0.94 -8.62
C ASP A 103 -12.13 -1.65 -8.86
N ARG A 104 -12.03 -2.38 -9.97
CA ARG A 104 -10.80 -3.12 -10.33
C ARG A 104 -9.67 -2.22 -10.81
N SER A 105 -9.98 -1.00 -11.25
CA SER A 105 -8.95 -0.02 -11.64
C SER A 105 -8.09 0.46 -10.47
N VAL A 106 -8.54 0.23 -9.24
CA VAL A 106 -7.79 0.54 -8.01
C VAL A 106 -7.40 -0.71 -7.19
N SER A 107 -7.61 -1.92 -7.73
CA SER A 107 -7.17 -3.17 -7.09
C SER A 107 -5.75 -3.54 -7.51
N LEU A 108 -4.84 -3.68 -6.54
CA LEU A 108 -3.44 -4.07 -6.79
C LEU A 108 -3.29 -5.49 -7.35
N VAL A 109 -4.32 -6.34 -7.29
CA VAL A 109 -4.31 -7.69 -7.86
C VAL A 109 -5.09 -7.79 -9.18
N SER A 110 -5.49 -6.65 -9.73
CA SER A 110 -6.17 -6.54 -11.03
C SER A 110 -5.21 -6.18 -12.15
N SER A 111 -5.44 -6.78 -13.33
CA SER A 111 -4.78 -6.34 -14.57
C SER A 111 -5.32 -5.01 -15.13
N GLU A 112 -6.45 -4.54 -14.57
CA GLU A 112 -7.09 -3.27 -14.92
C GLU A 112 -6.56 -2.10 -14.07
N PHE A 113 -5.59 -2.35 -13.16
CA PHE A 113 -5.04 -1.33 -12.26
C PHE A 113 -4.55 -0.10 -13.04
N ASP A 114 -5.10 1.07 -12.69
CA ASP A 114 -4.75 2.34 -13.34
C ASP A 114 -3.58 3.01 -12.62
N HIS A 115 -2.38 2.87 -13.19
CA HIS A 115 -1.17 3.53 -12.69
C HIS A 115 -1.20 5.05 -12.81
N SER A 116 -2.13 5.61 -13.61
CA SER A 116 -2.27 7.05 -13.84
C SER A 116 -3.28 7.72 -12.92
N ALA A 117 -4.03 6.94 -12.12
CA ALA A 117 -5.04 7.47 -11.23
C ALA A 117 -4.46 8.49 -10.25
N PRO A 118 -5.14 9.62 -10.01
CA PRO A 118 -4.66 10.63 -9.09
C PRO A 118 -4.61 10.09 -7.66
N ARG A 119 -3.51 10.38 -6.97
CA ARG A 119 -3.30 9.98 -5.58
C ARG A 119 -3.63 11.13 -4.64
N TYR A 120 -4.19 10.79 -3.49
CA TYR A 120 -4.52 11.75 -2.44
C TYR A 120 -4.01 11.22 -1.10
N TYR A 121 -3.74 12.13 -0.19
CA TYR A 121 -3.56 11.83 1.23
C TYR A 121 -4.49 12.71 2.07
N LEU A 122 -4.77 12.32 3.30
CA LEU A 122 -5.51 13.16 4.24
C LEU A 122 -4.53 14.04 5.01
N ASN A 123 -4.84 15.35 5.06
CA ASN A 123 -4.11 16.27 5.93
C ASN A 123 -4.64 16.17 7.38
N ASP A 124 -4.10 16.97 8.27
CA ASP A 124 -4.49 17.05 9.70
C ASP A 124 -5.93 17.56 9.94
N HIS A 125 -6.57 18.12 8.90
CA HIS A 125 -7.97 18.52 8.91
C HIS A 125 -8.91 17.48 8.26
N ASN A 126 -8.42 16.27 7.93
CA ASN A 126 -9.14 15.24 7.20
C ASN A 126 -9.59 15.65 5.78
N GLU A 127 -8.89 16.58 5.16
CA GLU A 127 -9.14 16.98 3.78
C GLU A 127 -8.28 16.16 2.82
N ALA A 128 -8.88 15.73 1.72
CA ALA A 128 -8.16 15.03 0.65
C ALA A 128 -7.31 16.01 -0.15
N VAL A 129 -5.99 15.92 -0.01
CA VAL A 129 -5.02 16.75 -0.72
C VAL A 129 -4.37 15.95 -1.83
N PRO A 130 -4.33 16.46 -3.08
CA PRO A 130 -3.65 15.78 -4.18
C PRO A 130 -2.16 15.61 -3.89
N PHE A 131 -1.64 14.40 -4.07
CA PHE A 131 -0.26 14.06 -3.74
C PHE A 131 0.79 14.95 -4.41
N ARG A 132 0.55 15.38 -5.66
CA ARG A 132 1.44 16.28 -6.41
C ARG A 132 1.45 17.74 -5.93
N LYS A 133 0.50 18.12 -5.05
CA LYS A 133 0.33 19.49 -4.52
C LYS A 133 0.60 19.54 -3.01
N THR A 134 1.34 18.60 -2.51
CA THR A 134 1.50 18.38 -1.07
C THR A 134 2.34 19.42 -0.34
N GLY A 135 2.89 20.40 -1.01
CA GLY A 135 3.87 21.28 -0.35
C GLY A 135 5.11 20.54 0.16
N LEU A 136 5.40 19.36 -0.42
CA LEU A 136 6.61 18.61 -0.14
C LEU A 136 7.83 19.49 -0.39
N CYS A 137 8.80 19.42 0.50
CA CYS A 137 10.07 20.09 0.34
C CYS A 137 11.12 19.16 -0.28
N GLU A 138 12.31 19.69 -0.54
CA GLU A 138 13.42 18.93 -1.13
C GLU A 138 13.80 17.65 -0.36
N TYR A 139 13.64 17.63 0.98
CA TYR A 139 13.86 16.44 1.79
C TYR A 139 12.85 15.34 1.45
N ASP A 140 11.58 15.68 1.32
CA ASP A 140 10.51 14.75 1.01
C ASP A 140 10.67 14.18 -0.41
N GLU A 141 11.00 15.03 -1.38
CA GLU A 141 11.30 14.60 -2.73
C GLU A 141 12.50 13.64 -2.78
N ALA A 142 13.54 13.90 -1.97
CA ALA A 142 14.70 13.03 -1.89
C ALA A 142 14.37 11.64 -1.34
N VAL A 143 13.47 11.56 -0.35
CA VAL A 143 12.96 10.29 0.18
C VAL A 143 12.21 9.52 -0.90
N PHE A 144 11.26 10.14 -1.59
CA PHE A 144 10.49 9.48 -2.64
C PHE A 144 11.37 9.00 -3.79
N ARG A 145 12.33 9.81 -4.23
CA ARG A 145 13.33 9.40 -5.24
C ARG A 145 14.15 8.19 -4.80
N LYS A 146 14.59 8.16 -3.53
CA LYS A 146 15.33 7.03 -2.96
C LYS A 146 14.54 5.72 -3.05
N PHE A 147 13.23 5.78 -2.85
CA PHE A 147 12.33 4.63 -2.92
C PHE A 147 11.71 4.43 -4.31
N ARG A 148 12.13 5.21 -5.33
CA ARG A 148 11.64 5.15 -6.72
C ARG A 148 10.14 5.37 -6.84
N ILE A 149 9.59 6.23 -5.99
CA ILE A 149 8.19 6.63 -6.04
C ILE A 149 8.09 7.85 -6.95
N GLU A 150 7.25 7.76 -7.96
CA GLU A 150 6.93 8.89 -8.83
C GLU A 150 6.06 9.90 -8.08
N LEU A 151 6.43 11.19 -8.20
CA LEU A 151 5.73 12.33 -7.61
C LEU A 151 4.67 12.89 -8.55
#